data_082f0efeda4210da123eb483ceea119b
#
_entry.id   082f0efeda4210da123eb483ceea119b
#
_cell.length_a   1.000
_cell.length_b   1.000
_cell.length_c   1.000
_cell.angle_alpha   90.00
_cell.angle_beta   90.00
_cell.angle_gamma   90.00
#
_symmetry.space_group_name_H-M   'P 1'
#
loop_
_entity.id
_entity.type
_entity.pdbx_description
1 polymer ?
#
loop_
_entity_poly.entity_id
_entity_poly.type
_entity_poly.pdbx_seq_one_letter_code
_entity_poly.pdbx_strand_id
1 'polypeptide(L)'
;MARVQAILYCTLFAALIAPPVTVWAADPDKHHVLDVGQQPDDVRLQARKDLNGYFPFEVPKSRTAWEQRQAELQQRVLVSTGLWPMPEKTPLNPVIHGKVERDGFTMEKVYFESLPGHFVTGMLFRPATAPTTPGPAVLCPHGHGGRLQDAGPETIKQQIAKGEEFLPQSGRMPKLARCVQLARMGCVTFIFDMLGYADSQQISNEVAHRYKTPRGELEGSDNWGFYSAQAESRLHSIMSLQTWNCIRSLDFLEALPDVDPERIAVTGGSGGGTQTILLGAIDDRPVAAYPNGMVSTSMQGGCTCENCSLLRVGTGNVELAALFAPRPQAMTAVNDWTKAMMTKGFPELKQLYSMLGVPGDVDCVEML
;
A
#
# COMPACT_ATOMS: atom_id res chain seq x y z
N MET A 1 18.50 90.99 -23.80
CA MET A 1 17.11 91.44 -23.86
C MET A 1 16.34 90.47 -24.73
N ALA A 2 15.63 89.58 -24.16
CA ALA A 2 14.69 88.72 -24.86
C ALA A 2 13.55 88.41 -23.92
N ARG A 3 12.35 88.86 -24.27
CA ARG A 3 11.11 88.62 -23.52
C ARG A 3 10.63 87.24 -23.83
N VAL A 4 10.40 86.46 -22.79
CA VAL A 4 9.74 85.13 -22.87
C VAL A 4 8.26 85.37 -22.55
N GLN A 5 7.39 85.12 -23.52
CA GLN A 5 5.95 85.09 -23.37
C GLN A 5 5.56 83.67 -22.82
N ALA A 6 4.92 83.64 -21.66
CA ALA A 6 4.31 82.47 -21.09
C ALA A 6 2.90 82.24 -21.68
N ILE A 7 2.67 81.16 -22.37
CA ILE A 7 1.37 80.79 -22.87
C ILE A 7 0.75 79.85 -21.78
N LEU A 8 -0.37 80.28 -21.21
CA LEU A 8 -1.15 79.57 -20.22
C LEU A 8 -2.13 78.65 -20.97
N TYR A 9 -1.92 77.32 -20.95
CA TYR A 9 -2.90 76.35 -21.39
C TYR A 9 -3.83 75.95 -20.23
N CYS A 10 -5.09 76.43 -20.30
CA CYS A 10 -6.16 75.90 -19.47
C CYS A 10 -6.64 74.63 -20.04
N THR A 11 -6.27 73.49 -19.46
CA THR A 11 -6.88 72.19 -19.75
C THR A 11 -8.11 71.97 -18.85
N LEU A 12 -9.29 72.07 -19.44
CA LEU A 12 -10.52 71.63 -18.78
C LEU A 12 -10.49 70.09 -18.64
N PHE A 13 -10.35 69.63 -17.42
CA PHE A 13 -10.63 68.24 -17.09
C PHE A 13 -12.17 68.06 -16.94
N ALA A 14 -12.82 67.51 -17.94
CA ALA A 14 -14.18 67.03 -17.80
C ALA A 14 -14.12 65.72 -17.00
N ALA A 15 -14.48 65.76 -15.73
CA ALA A 15 -14.68 64.58 -14.92
C ALA A 15 -15.91 63.80 -15.44
N LEU A 16 -15.69 62.73 -16.16
CA LEU A 16 -16.70 61.73 -16.46
C LEU A 16 -17.11 61.08 -15.13
N ILE A 17 -18.23 61.52 -14.56
CA ILE A 17 -18.88 60.84 -13.47
C ILE A 17 -19.49 59.56 -14.07
N ALA A 18 -18.79 58.43 -13.98
CA ALA A 18 -19.36 57.14 -14.27
C ALA A 18 -20.48 56.88 -13.24
N PRO A 19 -21.65 56.40 -13.66
CA PRO A 19 -22.68 56.03 -12.70
C PRO A 19 -22.13 54.97 -11.73
N PRO A 20 -22.54 54.99 -10.45
CA PRO A 20 -22.08 53.99 -9.51
C PRO A 20 -22.48 52.60 -10.06
N VAL A 21 -21.50 51.77 -10.34
CA VAL A 21 -21.74 50.35 -10.61
C VAL A 21 -22.29 49.80 -9.31
N THR A 22 -23.60 49.60 -9.29
CA THR A 22 -24.25 48.86 -8.22
C THR A 22 -23.73 47.44 -8.31
N VAL A 23 -22.66 47.15 -7.61
CA VAL A 23 -22.30 45.73 -7.33
C VAL A 23 -23.45 45.18 -6.53
N TRP A 24 -24.28 44.44 -7.18
CA TRP A 24 -25.25 43.62 -6.49
C TRP A 24 -24.43 42.69 -5.61
N ALA A 25 -24.32 43.00 -4.32
CA ALA A 25 -23.84 42.03 -3.35
C ALA A 25 -24.76 40.82 -3.50
N ALA A 26 -24.22 39.75 -4.04
CA ALA A 26 -24.98 38.50 -4.10
C ALA A 26 -25.43 38.20 -2.67
N ASP A 27 -26.74 37.99 -2.52
CA ASP A 27 -27.30 37.60 -1.24
C ASP A 27 -26.54 36.33 -0.79
N PRO A 28 -25.74 36.39 0.26
CA PRO A 28 -24.91 35.28 0.66
C PRO A 28 -25.74 34.03 0.96
N ASP A 29 -27.00 34.19 1.32
CA ASP A 29 -27.87 33.06 1.65
C ASP A 29 -28.42 32.36 0.40
N LYS A 30 -28.41 32.97 -0.78
CA LYS A 30 -28.87 32.35 -2.03
C LYS A 30 -27.96 31.27 -2.61
N HIS A 31 -26.76 31.19 -2.12
CA HIS A 31 -25.76 30.21 -2.59
C HIS A 31 -25.49 29.11 -1.56
N HIS A 32 -26.15 29.12 -0.43
CA HIS A 32 -26.03 28.06 0.56
C HIS A 32 -26.99 26.90 0.20
N VAL A 33 -26.42 25.72 0.01
CA VAL A 33 -27.18 24.47 -0.20
C VAL A 33 -27.72 23.94 1.13
N LEU A 34 -27.09 24.34 2.23
CA LEU A 34 -27.46 23.97 3.60
C LEU A 34 -27.68 25.27 4.41
N ASP A 35 -28.52 25.22 5.42
CA ASP A 35 -28.72 26.31 6.35
C ASP A 35 -27.44 26.71 7.06
N VAL A 36 -27.33 27.98 7.48
CA VAL A 36 -26.15 28.49 8.17
C VAL A 36 -25.86 27.64 9.42
N GLY A 37 -24.65 27.11 9.50
CA GLY A 37 -24.22 26.23 10.61
C GLY A 37 -24.55 24.76 10.41
N GLN A 38 -25.27 24.38 9.37
CA GLN A 38 -25.44 22.98 9.01
C GLN A 38 -24.23 22.49 8.20
N GLN A 39 -23.85 21.26 8.44
CA GLN A 39 -22.85 20.53 7.64
C GLN A 39 -23.47 19.27 7.07
N PRO A 40 -23.12 18.84 5.85
CA PRO A 40 -23.56 17.56 5.33
C PRO A 40 -23.04 16.43 6.24
N ASP A 41 -23.79 15.36 6.32
CA ASP A 41 -23.34 14.13 6.98
C ASP A 41 -22.34 13.41 6.08
N ASP A 42 -21.09 13.88 6.13
CA ASP A 42 -19.98 13.37 5.34
C ASP A 42 -18.80 13.06 6.26
N VAL A 43 -18.33 11.82 6.20
CA VAL A 43 -17.20 11.33 7.01
C VAL A 43 -15.92 12.15 6.81
N ARG A 44 -15.76 12.82 5.67
CA ARG A 44 -14.61 13.69 5.37
C ARG A 44 -14.62 14.99 6.18
N LEU A 45 -15.78 15.39 6.70
CA LEU A 45 -15.94 16.60 7.52
C LEU A 45 -15.82 16.32 9.01
N GLN A 46 -15.75 15.05 9.42
CA GLN A 46 -15.57 14.68 10.81
C GLN A 46 -14.16 15.04 11.32
N ALA A 47 -14.00 15.09 12.65
CA ALA A 47 -12.71 15.31 13.27
C ALA A 47 -11.68 14.31 12.76
N ARG A 48 -10.48 14.81 12.42
CA ARG A 48 -9.38 13.96 11.96
C ARG A 48 -8.99 12.98 13.05
N LYS A 49 -8.88 11.71 12.69
CA LYS A 49 -8.30 10.69 13.55
C LYS A 49 -6.78 10.78 13.49
N ASP A 50 -6.14 10.63 14.62
CA ASP A 50 -4.70 10.39 14.67
C ASP A 50 -4.37 8.91 14.38
N LEU A 51 -3.10 8.56 14.32
CA LEU A 51 -2.66 7.19 14.07
C LEU A 51 -3.03 6.21 15.21
N ASN A 52 -3.45 6.72 16.36
CA ASN A 52 -3.87 5.92 17.52
C ASN A 52 -5.41 5.88 17.64
N GLY A 53 -6.13 6.58 16.78
CA GLY A 53 -7.59 6.55 16.73
C GLY A 53 -8.11 5.17 16.37
N TYR A 54 -9.32 4.86 16.79
CA TYR A 54 -10.00 3.62 16.43
C TYR A 54 -10.68 3.74 15.07
N PHE A 55 -10.35 2.82 14.17
CA PHE A 55 -10.96 2.65 12.85
C PHE A 55 -11.76 1.35 12.84
N PRO A 56 -13.02 1.35 13.26
CA PRO A 56 -13.83 0.14 13.33
C PRO A 56 -14.12 -0.41 11.93
N PHE A 57 -14.28 -1.72 11.85
CA PHE A 57 -14.93 -2.37 10.72
C PHE A 57 -16.36 -2.73 11.13
N GLU A 58 -17.34 -1.98 10.64
CA GLU A 58 -18.75 -2.26 10.86
C GLU A 58 -19.19 -3.39 9.92
N VAL A 59 -19.27 -4.60 10.45
CA VAL A 59 -19.61 -5.79 9.66
C VAL A 59 -21.04 -5.67 9.13
N PRO A 60 -21.27 -5.75 7.82
CA PRO A 60 -22.61 -5.71 7.23
C PRO A 60 -23.51 -6.82 7.79
N LYS A 61 -24.81 -6.54 7.86
CA LYS A 61 -25.79 -7.44 8.50
C LYS A 61 -26.17 -8.67 7.66
N SER A 62 -25.75 -8.74 6.40
CA SER A 62 -26.07 -9.86 5.51
C SER A 62 -24.96 -10.08 4.47
N ARG A 63 -24.91 -11.29 3.92
CA ARG A 63 -23.99 -11.63 2.80
C ARG A 63 -24.17 -10.67 1.62
N THR A 64 -25.38 -10.39 1.21
CA THR A 64 -25.67 -9.46 0.09
C THR A 64 -25.16 -8.05 0.36
N ALA A 65 -25.35 -7.54 1.59
CA ALA A 65 -24.81 -6.22 1.96
C ALA A 65 -23.28 -6.21 1.98
N TRP A 66 -22.65 -7.32 2.38
CA TRP A 66 -21.20 -7.48 2.29
C TRP A 66 -20.72 -7.51 0.83
N GLU A 67 -21.35 -8.30 -0.03
CA GLU A 67 -20.97 -8.40 -1.45
C GLU A 67 -21.04 -7.03 -2.16
N GLN A 68 -22.06 -6.22 -1.85
CA GLN A 68 -22.16 -4.85 -2.35
C GLN A 68 -21.01 -3.98 -1.83
N ARG A 69 -20.74 -4.02 -0.52
CA ARG A 69 -19.65 -3.26 0.10
C ARG A 69 -18.26 -3.73 -0.39
N GLN A 70 -18.08 -5.02 -0.58
CA GLN A 70 -16.85 -5.60 -1.13
C GLN A 70 -16.58 -5.08 -2.54
N ALA A 71 -17.56 -5.09 -3.43
CA ALA A 71 -17.42 -4.58 -4.79
C ALA A 71 -17.09 -3.08 -4.81
N GLU A 72 -17.76 -2.27 -3.96
CA GLU A 72 -17.47 -0.85 -3.81
C GLU A 72 -16.03 -0.60 -3.36
N LEU A 73 -15.56 -1.34 -2.35
CA LEU A 73 -14.21 -1.16 -1.82
C LEU A 73 -13.13 -1.68 -2.77
N GLN A 74 -13.36 -2.80 -3.45
CA GLN A 74 -12.44 -3.29 -4.48
C GLN A 74 -12.26 -2.27 -5.61
N GLN A 75 -13.34 -1.70 -6.10
CA GLN A 75 -13.27 -0.61 -7.07
C GLN A 75 -12.53 0.60 -6.52
N ARG A 76 -12.77 0.97 -5.25
CA ARG A 76 -12.06 2.08 -4.60
C ARG A 76 -10.56 1.81 -4.49
N VAL A 77 -10.14 0.60 -4.13
CA VAL A 77 -8.72 0.23 -4.09
C VAL A 77 -8.10 0.39 -5.48
N LEU A 78 -8.75 -0.11 -6.53
CA LEU A 78 -8.27 0.03 -7.90
C LEU A 78 -8.17 1.50 -8.33
N VAL A 79 -9.20 2.31 -8.06
CA VAL A 79 -9.19 3.74 -8.39
C VAL A 79 -8.10 4.47 -7.61
N SER A 80 -8.04 4.31 -6.28
CA SER A 80 -7.09 5.03 -5.43
C SER A 80 -5.63 4.65 -5.70
N THR A 81 -5.38 3.43 -6.17
CA THR A 81 -4.05 3.00 -6.61
C THR A 81 -3.76 3.32 -8.09
N GLY A 82 -4.64 4.04 -8.79
CA GLY A 82 -4.45 4.37 -10.20
C GLY A 82 -4.47 3.15 -11.12
N LEU A 83 -5.05 2.02 -10.67
CA LEU A 83 -5.15 0.76 -11.41
C LEU A 83 -6.52 0.57 -12.07
N TRP A 84 -7.33 1.64 -12.19
CA TRP A 84 -8.59 1.63 -12.88
C TRP A 84 -8.62 2.70 -13.99
N PRO A 85 -8.68 2.32 -15.29
CA PRO A 85 -8.60 0.93 -15.77
C PRO A 85 -7.24 0.28 -15.48
N MET A 86 -7.23 -1.07 -15.40
CA MET A 86 -6.01 -1.82 -15.18
C MET A 86 -5.00 -1.57 -16.30
N PRO A 87 -3.71 -1.30 -16.01
CA PRO A 87 -2.69 -1.17 -17.03
C PRO A 87 -2.57 -2.42 -17.91
N GLU A 88 -2.20 -2.24 -19.17
CA GLU A 88 -1.91 -3.35 -20.07
C GLU A 88 -0.71 -4.17 -19.55
N LYS A 89 -0.87 -5.48 -19.51
CA LYS A 89 0.20 -6.40 -19.11
C LYS A 89 1.15 -6.64 -20.28
N THR A 90 2.30 -5.99 -20.25
CA THR A 90 3.40 -6.24 -21.19
C THR A 90 4.16 -7.53 -20.84
N PRO A 91 4.92 -8.15 -21.77
CA PRO A 91 5.77 -9.30 -21.47
C PRO A 91 6.75 -9.01 -20.33
N LEU A 92 6.86 -9.94 -19.37
CA LEU A 92 7.76 -9.77 -18.21
C LEU A 92 9.24 -9.88 -18.58
N ASN A 93 9.58 -10.68 -19.58
CA ASN A 93 10.97 -10.97 -19.98
C ASN A 93 11.88 -11.30 -18.77
N PRO A 94 11.53 -12.30 -17.94
CA PRO A 94 12.24 -12.55 -16.69
C PRO A 94 13.64 -13.08 -16.95
N VAL A 95 14.60 -12.58 -16.17
CA VAL A 95 15.96 -13.09 -16.10
C VAL A 95 16.19 -13.65 -14.70
N ILE A 96 16.47 -14.96 -14.64
CA ILE A 96 16.79 -15.69 -13.42
C ILE A 96 18.26 -16.09 -13.52
N HIS A 97 19.07 -15.72 -12.52
CA HIS A 97 20.52 -15.93 -12.60
C HIS A 97 21.17 -16.05 -11.22
N GLY A 98 22.46 -16.44 -11.21
CA GLY A 98 23.26 -16.46 -9.99
C GLY A 98 22.83 -17.52 -8.99
N LYS A 99 22.47 -18.73 -9.47
CA LYS A 99 22.01 -19.83 -8.62
C LYS A 99 23.04 -20.17 -7.55
N VAL A 100 22.58 -20.22 -6.31
CA VAL A 100 23.34 -20.68 -5.14
C VAL A 100 22.60 -21.83 -4.49
N GLU A 101 23.28 -22.93 -4.25
CA GLU A 101 22.73 -24.09 -3.55
C GLU A 101 23.13 -24.08 -2.09
N ARG A 102 22.21 -24.43 -1.22
CA ARG A 102 22.36 -24.53 0.23
C ARG A 102 21.64 -25.76 0.75
N ASP A 103 21.87 -26.07 2.01
CA ASP A 103 21.18 -27.18 2.67
C ASP A 103 19.65 -26.96 2.68
N GLY A 104 18.98 -27.83 1.93
CA GLY A 104 17.52 -27.87 1.81
C GLY A 104 16.90 -26.85 0.86
N PHE A 105 17.66 -25.93 0.23
CA PHE A 105 17.11 -24.95 -0.71
C PHE A 105 18.11 -24.44 -1.73
N THR A 106 17.60 -23.83 -2.80
CA THR A 106 18.36 -23.01 -3.74
C THR A 106 17.87 -21.58 -3.72
N MET A 107 18.71 -20.63 -4.11
CA MET A 107 18.31 -19.22 -4.28
C MET A 107 18.92 -18.64 -5.55
N GLU A 108 18.15 -17.75 -6.21
CA GLU A 108 18.55 -17.12 -7.47
C GLU A 108 18.11 -15.65 -7.44
N LYS A 109 18.89 -14.80 -8.08
CA LYS A 109 18.45 -13.42 -8.34
C LYS A 109 17.49 -13.40 -9.52
N VAL A 110 16.52 -12.50 -9.45
CA VAL A 110 15.51 -12.31 -10.48
C VAL A 110 15.35 -10.83 -10.78
N TYR A 111 15.18 -10.50 -12.06
CA TYR A 111 14.57 -9.25 -12.46
C TYR A 111 13.66 -9.47 -13.66
N PHE A 112 12.62 -8.64 -13.77
CA PHE A 112 11.70 -8.64 -14.91
C PHE A 112 11.08 -7.27 -15.10
N GLU A 113 10.54 -7.01 -16.27
CA GLU A 113 9.91 -5.76 -16.64
C GLU A 113 8.42 -5.76 -16.22
N SER A 114 8.04 -4.91 -15.29
CA SER A 114 6.63 -4.79 -14.86
C SER A 114 5.83 -3.78 -15.67
N LEU A 115 6.48 -2.73 -16.14
CA LEU A 115 6.02 -1.74 -17.10
C LEU A 115 7.18 -1.46 -18.07
N PRO A 116 6.92 -0.94 -19.28
CA PRO A 116 8.00 -0.60 -20.21
C PRO A 116 9.08 0.27 -19.56
N GLY A 117 10.30 -0.26 -19.47
CA GLY A 117 11.44 0.41 -18.84
C GLY A 117 11.47 0.42 -17.32
N HIS A 118 10.49 -0.16 -16.63
CA HIS A 118 10.50 -0.31 -15.18
C HIS A 118 10.63 -1.77 -14.74
N PHE A 119 11.62 -2.04 -13.89
CA PHE A 119 12.00 -3.38 -13.51
C PHE A 119 11.69 -3.68 -12.03
N VAL A 120 11.14 -4.86 -11.81
CA VAL A 120 11.08 -5.51 -10.50
C VAL A 120 12.31 -6.38 -10.35
N THR A 121 12.98 -6.29 -9.20
CA THR A 121 14.10 -7.14 -8.81
C THR A 121 13.72 -7.96 -7.58
N GLY A 122 14.43 -9.04 -7.31
CA GLY A 122 14.18 -9.87 -6.13
C GLY A 122 15.01 -11.13 -6.05
N MET A 123 14.60 -12.02 -5.15
CA MET A 123 15.21 -13.33 -4.97
C MET A 123 14.14 -14.42 -4.98
N LEU A 124 14.43 -15.47 -5.74
CA LEU A 124 13.63 -16.66 -5.86
C LEU A 124 14.29 -17.79 -5.06
N PHE A 125 13.52 -18.43 -4.22
CA PHE A 125 13.95 -19.59 -3.42
C PHE A 125 13.14 -20.82 -3.86
N ARG A 126 13.81 -21.94 -3.96
CA ARG A 126 13.23 -23.23 -4.32
C ARG A 126 13.67 -24.33 -3.35
N PRO A 127 12.91 -25.39 -3.15
CA PRO A 127 13.40 -26.60 -2.51
C PRO A 127 14.67 -27.12 -3.21
N ALA A 128 15.64 -27.64 -2.45
CA ALA A 128 16.87 -28.22 -3.04
C ALA A 128 16.57 -29.39 -3.98
N THR A 129 15.55 -30.19 -3.66
CA THR A 129 15.08 -31.25 -4.53
C THR A 129 13.86 -30.72 -5.31
N ALA A 130 13.99 -30.67 -6.63
CA ALA A 130 12.88 -30.26 -7.49
C ALA A 130 11.70 -31.24 -7.30
N PRO A 131 10.48 -30.73 -7.08
CA PRO A 131 9.31 -31.59 -6.99
C PRO A 131 9.03 -32.25 -8.35
N THR A 132 8.43 -33.43 -8.33
CA THR A 132 8.06 -34.15 -9.55
C THR A 132 6.81 -33.57 -10.23
N THR A 133 6.06 -32.75 -9.52
CA THR A 133 4.88 -32.02 -9.99
C THR A 133 4.96 -30.58 -9.51
N PRO A 134 4.32 -29.62 -10.21
CA PRO A 134 4.23 -28.23 -9.74
C PRO A 134 3.74 -28.15 -8.29
N GLY A 135 4.40 -27.34 -7.48
CA GLY A 135 4.18 -27.22 -6.05
C GLY A 135 3.60 -25.87 -5.63
N PRO A 136 3.30 -25.68 -4.33
CA PRO A 136 2.81 -24.41 -3.82
C PRO A 136 3.86 -23.33 -3.96
N ALA A 137 3.38 -22.08 -4.12
CA ALA A 137 4.26 -20.92 -4.10
C ALA A 137 3.81 -19.86 -3.10
N VAL A 138 4.76 -19.02 -2.66
CA VAL A 138 4.49 -17.93 -1.74
C VAL A 138 5.15 -16.65 -2.24
N LEU A 139 4.32 -15.64 -2.50
CA LEU A 139 4.79 -14.29 -2.77
C LEU A 139 5.05 -13.57 -1.44
N CYS A 140 6.25 -12.99 -1.29
CA CYS A 140 6.70 -12.39 -0.05
C CYS A 140 7.07 -10.92 -0.20
N PRO A 141 6.11 -9.99 -0.32
CA PRO A 141 6.42 -8.57 -0.21
C PRO A 141 7.05 -8.26 1.15
N HIS A 142 8.03 -7.37 1.18
CA HIS A 142 8.72 -7.00 2.42
C HIS A 142 8.36 -5.59 2.89
N GLY A 143 8.55 -5.29 4.17
CA GLY A 143 8.40 -3.95 4.73
C GLY A 143 9.70 -3.14 4.68
N HIS A 144 9.69 -1.99 5.38
CA HIS A 144 10.85 -1.11 5.50
C HIS A 144 12.10 -1.86 5.98
N GLY A 145 13.26 -1.37 5.54
CA GLY A 145 14.55 -2.04 5.74
C GLY A 145 14.97 -2.97 4.60
N GLY A 146 14.07 -3.29 3.68
CA GLY A 146 14.38 -4.11 2.50
C GLY A 146 14.51 -5.60 2.80
N ARG A 147 14.62 -6.43 1.75
CA ARG A 147 14.82 -7.88 1.89
C ARG A 147 16.15 -8.25 2.57
N LEU A 148 17.18 -7.40 2.41
CA LEU A 148 18.50 -7.59 2.98
C LEU A 148 18.69 -6.96 4.36
N GLN A 149 17.60 -6.58 5.04
CA GLN A 149 17.68 -6.03 6.39
C GLN A 149 18.39 -7.00 7.32
N ASP A 150 19.50 -6.53 7.91
CA ASP A 150 20.22 -7.19 9.00
C ASP A 150 19.93 -6.41 10.30
N ALA A 151 19.31 -7.06 11.26
CA ALA A 151 19.04 -6.47 12.58
C ALA A 151 20.31 -6.22 13.40
N GLY A 152 21.41 -6.85 13.01
CA GLY A 152 22.68 -6.78 13.71
C GLY A 152 22.78 -7.74 14.91
N PRO A 153 24.00 -8.19 15.26
CA PRO A 153 24.20 -9.21 16.29
C PRO A 153 23.77 -8.74 17.69
N GLU A 154 24.00 -7.48 18.02
CA GLU A 154 23.64 -6.95 19.37
C GLU A 154 22.13 -6.83 19.56
N THR A 155 21.38 -6.43 18.53
CA THR A 155 19.92 -6.40 18.59
C THR A 155 19.35 -7.79 18.83
N ILE A 156 19.84 -8.79 18.09
CA ILE A 156 19.38 -10.17 18.25
C ILE A 156 19.73 -10.75 19.62
N LYS A 157 20.92 -10.45 20.13
CA LYS A 157 21.32 -10.85 21.48
C LYS A 157 20.36 -10.27 22.54
N GLN A 158 19.97 -9.01 22.40
CA GLN A 158 18.99 -8.39 23.29
C GLN A 158 17.61 -9.02 23.15
N GLN A 159 17.14 -9.30 21.95
CA GLN A 159 15.85 -9.96 21.70
C GLN A 159 15.82 -11.38 22.29
N ILE A 160 16.90 -12.15 22.13
CA ILE A 160 17.04 -13.48 22.73
C ILE A 160 17.01 -13.37 24.26
N ALA A 161 17.71 -12.39 24.84
CA ALA A 161 17.71 -12.20 26.29
C ALA A 161 16.33 -11.83 26.88
N LYS A 162 15.46 -11.24 26.05
CA LYS A 162 14.07 -10.92 26.41
C LYS A 162 13.08 -12.05 26.07
N GLY A 163 13.51 -13.10 25.38
CA GLY A 163 12.63 -14.16 24.88
C GLY A 163 11.82 -13.77 23.65
N GLU A 164 12.18 -12.68 22.95
CA GLU A 164 11.54 -12.19 21.73
C GLU A 164 12.06 -12.89 20.47
N GLU A 165 13.21 -13.54 20.54
CA GLU A 165 13.84 -14.30 19.46
C GLU A 165 14.55 -15.52 20.03
N PHE A 166 14.68 -16.60 19.27
CA PHE A 166 15.33 -17.85 19.68
C PHE A 166 16.49 -18.27 18.77
N LEU A 167 16.54 -17.73 17.54
CA LEU A 167 17.45 -18.18 16.50
C LEU A 167 18.40 -17.06 16.06
N PRO A 168 19.65 -17.03 16.55
CA PRO A 168 20.57 -15.90 16.34
C PRO A 168 20.80 -15.53 14.88
N GLN A 169 20.91 -16.52 13.99
CA GLN A 169 21.18 -16.28 12.57
C GLN A 169 19.91 -15.91 11.79
N SER A 170 18.81 -16.61 12.03
CA SER A 170 17.52 -16.36 11.37
C SER A 170 16.96 -15.00 11.78
N GLY A 171 17.04 -14.64 13.07
CA GLY A 171 16.60 -13.37 13.59
C GLY A 171 17.32 -12.17 12.97
N ARG A 172 18.62 -12.30 12.62
CA ARG A 172 19.36 -11.23 11.96
C ARG A 172 18.75 -10.84 10.61
N MET A 173 18.31 -11.82 9.82
CA MET A 173 17.75 -11.60 8.48
C MET A 173 16.36 -12.24 8.34
N PRO A 174 15.38 -11.80 9.11
CA PRO A 174 14.11 -12.52 9.29
C PRO A 174 13.31 -12.66 7.99
N LYS A 175 13.45 -11.70 7.06
CA LYS A 175 12.75 -11.73 5.77
C LYS A 175 13.28 -12.83 4.86
N LEU A 176 14.61 -12.99 4.79
CA LEU A 176 15.22 -14.09 4.05
C LEU A 176 15.01 -15.42 4.75
N ALA A 177 15.12 -15.45 6.08
CA ALA A 177 14.89 -16.66 6.87
C ALA A 177 13.49 -17.24 6.63
N ARG A 178 12.46 -16.39 6.55
CA ARG A 178 11.10 -16.79 6.18
C ARG A 178 11.08 -17.47 4.80
N CYS A 179 11.70 -16.86 3.79
CA CYS A 179 11.73 -17.43 2.44
C CYS A 179 12.48 -18.75 2.39
N VAL A 180 13.60 -18.87 3.10
CA VAL A 180 14.37 -20.11 3.24
C VAL A 180 13.55 -21.20 3.91
N GLN A 181 12.84 -20.88 4.98
CA GLN A 181 12.03 -21.84 5.69
C GLN A 181 10.86 -22.34 4.84
N LEU A 182 10.17 -21.46 4.12
CA LEU A 182 9.11 -21.84 3.19
C LEU A 182 9.65 -22.72 2.05
N ALA A 183 10.84 -22.44 1.52
CA ALA A 183 11.48 -23.27 0.51
C ALA A 183 11.80 -24.68 1.05
N ARG A 184 12.34 -24.76 2.27
CA ARG A 184 12.57 -26.06 2.94
C ARG A 184 11.29 -26.85 3.21
N MET A 185 10.16 -26.15 3.35
CA MET A 185 8.83 -26.79 3.48
C MET A 185 8.23 -27.22 2.13
N GLY A 186 8.92 -26.98 1.01
CA GLY A 186 8.50 -27.39 -0.31
C GLY A 186 7.85 -26.32 -1.17
N CYS A 187 7.84 -25.05 -0.74
CA CYS A 187 7.26 -23.95 -1.50
C CYS A 187 8.29 -23.28 -2.42
N VAL A 188 7.88 -22.88 -3.62
CA VAL A 188 8.60 -21.89 -4.40
C VAL A 188 8.30 -20.52 -3.80
N THR A 189 9.33 -19.73 -3.43
CA THR A 189 9.12 -18.47 -2.72
C THR A 189 9.81 -17.33 -3.45
N PHE A 190 9.07 -16.25 -3.71
CA PHE A 190 9.62 -15.06 -4.33
C PHE A 190 9.47 -13.85 -3.40
N ILE A 191 10.60 -13.23 -3.06
CA ILE A 191 10.64 -11.96 -2.36
C ILE A 191 11.16 -10.90 -3.33
N PHE A 192 10.27 -10.02 -3.79
CA PHE A 192 10.65 -8.92 -4.66
C PHE A 192 11.06 -7.69 -3.85
N ASP A 193 11.91 -6.86 -4.43
CA ASP A 193 12.33 -5.61 -3.81
C ASP A 193 11.25 -4.55 -3.95
N MET A 194 10.82 -4.00 -2.82
CA MET A 194 10.01 -2.79 -2.83
C MET A 194 10.85 -1.61 -3.32
N LEU A 195 10.19 -0.64 -3.93
CA LEU A 195 10.84 0.53 -4.52
C LEU A 195 11.86 1.17 -3.58
N GLY A 196 13.05 1.44 -4.09
CA GLY A 196 14.14 2.06 -3.35
C GLY A 196 14.88 1.16 -2.36
N TYR A 197 14.62 -0.16 -2.37
CA TYR A 197 15.34 -1.12 -1.54
C TYR A 197 16.16 -2.11 -2.37
N ALA A 198 17.24 -2.61 -1.77
CA ALA A 198 18.14 -3.62 -2.33
C ALA A 198 18.53 -3.31 -3.79
N ASP A 199 18.10 -4.12 -4.76
CA ASP A 199 18.46 -3.95 -6.17
C ASP A 199 17.44 -3.05 -6.93
N SER A 200 16.29 -2.69 -6.34
CA SER A 200 15.27 -1.79 -6.92
C SER A 200 15.65 -0.32 -6.72
N GLN A 201 16.55 0.21 -7.55
CA GLN A 201 17.12 1.56 -7.41
C GLN A 201 16.72 2.55 -8.51
N GLN A 202 15.80 2.19 -9.41
CA GLN A 202 15.29 3.13 -10.41
C GLN A 202 14.53 4.31 -9.78
N ILE A 203 13.91 4.07 -8.63
CA ILE A 203 13.35 5.09 -7.75
C ILE A 203 14.08 4.99 -6.42
N SER A 204 14.69 6.07 -5.96
CA SER A 204 15.48 6.06 -4.75
C SER A 204 14.63 5.81 -3.49
N ASN A 205 15.26 5.27 -2.46
CA ASN A 205 14.62 5.09 -1.15
C ASN A 205 14.08 6.41 -0.58
N GLU A 206 14.80 7.50 -0.81
CA GLU A 206 14.38 8.82 -0.35
C GLU A 206 13.06 9.26 -1.01
N VAL A 207 12.92 9.05 -2.31
CA VAL A 207 11.68 9.35 -3.03
C VAL A 207 10.55 8.42 -2.59
N ALA A 208 10.82 7.13 -2.45
CA ALA A 208 9.79 6.15 -2.16
C ALA A 208 9.30 6.15 -0.70
N HIS A 209 10.13 6.58 0.29
CA HIS A 209 9.82 6.32 1.70
C HIS A 209 9.96 7.52 2.64
N ARG A 210 10.55 8.64 2.23
CA ARG A 210 10.79 9.80 3.11
C ARG A 210 9.81 10.95 2.88
N TYR A 211 8.53 10.65 2.88
CA TYR A 211 7.51 11.66 2.57
C TYR A 211 7.39 12.81 3.61
N LYS A 212 7.98 12.66 4.79
CA LYS A 212 8.04 13.75 5.79
C LYS A 212 9.00 14.88 5.44
N THR A 213 9.92 14.64 4.49
CA THR A 213 10.86 15.64 4.02
C THR A 213 10.27 16.34 2.80
N PRO A 214 10.10 17.67 2.79
CA PRO A 214 9.67 18.41 1.61
C PRO A 214 10.60 18.13 0.41
N ARG A 215 10.01 17.98 -0.77
CA ARG A 215 10.71 17.67 -2.03
C ARG A 215 10.27 18.63 -3.09
N GLY A 216 10.70 19.90 -2.95
CA GLY A 216 10.27 21.00 -3.83
C GLY A 216 10.46 20.70 -5.31
N GLU A 217 11.49 19.95 -5.66
CA GLU A 217 11.77 19.51 -7.04
C GLU A 217 10.77 18.45 -7.58
N LEU A 218 10.03 17.79 -6.71
CA LEU A 218 9.05 16.76 -7.08
C LEU A 218 7.60 17.22 -6.88
N GLU A 219 7.40 18.37 -6.26
CA GLU A 219 6.09 18.88 -5.86
C GLU A 219 5.67 20.12 -6.69
N GLY A 220 6.56 20.63 -7.54
CA GLY A 220 6.31 21.80 -8.38
C GLY A 220 5.38 21.53 -9.55
N SER A 221 4.76 22.59 -10.09
CA SER A 221 3.88 22.52 -11.27
C SER A 221 4.58 22.02 -12.53
N ASP A 222 5.88 22.23 -12.60
CA ASP A 222 6.70 21.88 -13.77
C ASP A 222 7.28 20.46 -13.71
N ASN A 223 7.06 19.76 -12.60
CA ASN A 223 7.60 18.42 -12.36
C ASN A 223 6.51 17.35 -12.37
N TRP A 224 6.80 16.25 -13.06
CA TRP A 224 5.94 15.07 -13.13
C TRP A 224 6.36 13.97 -12.12
N GLY A 225 6.84 14.36 -10.95
CA GLY A 225 7.14 13.42 -9.89
C GLY A 225 5.88 12.86 -9.20
N PHE A 226 6.04 11.83 -8.40
CA PHE A 226 4.94 11.18 -7.65
C PHE A 226 4.21 12.09 -6.66
N TYR A 227 4.71 13.30 -6.42
CA TYR A 227 4.15 14.29 -5.48
C TYR A 227 3.67 15.55 -6.20
N SER A 228 3.62 15.53 -7.52
CA SER A 228 3.14 16.65 -8.32
C SER A 228 1.61 16.63 -8.45
N ALA A 229 1.03 17.79 -8.75
CA ALA A 229 -0.39 17.89 -9.06
C ALA A 229 -0.80 17.02 -10.25
N GLN A 230 0.09 16.80 -11.20
CA GLN A 230 -0.13 15.94 -12.36
C GLN A 230 -0.22 14.47 -11.96
N ALA A 231 0.63 14.00 -11.04
CA ALA A 231 0.56 12.65 -10.51
C ALA A 231 -0.73 12.44 -9.71
N GLU A 232 -1.08 13.39 -8.84
CA GLU A 232 -2.31 13.35 -8.04
C GLU A 232 -3.56 13.34 -8.92
N SER A 233 -3.60 14.17 -9.98
CA SER A 233 -4.75 14.22 -10.90
C SER A 233 -4.98 12.92 -11.67
N ARG A 234 -4.00 12.02 -11.68
CA ARG A 234 -4.05 10.68 -12.28
C ARG A 234 -4.00 9.55 -11.25
N LEU A 235 -4.02 9.89 -9.98
CA LEU A 235 -3.87 8.96 -8.85
C LEU A 235 -2.59 8.10 -8.94
N HIS A 236 -1.54 8.64 -9.57
CA HIS A 236 -0.22 8.01 -9.62
C HIS A 236 0.51 8.24 -8.30
N SER A 237 0.95 7.17 -7.66
CA SER A 237 1.67 7.24 -6.40
C SER A 237 2.72 6.13 -6.29
N ILE A 238 3.60 6.23 -5.32
CA ILE A 238 4.53 5.15 -4.97
C ILE A 238 3.76 3.85 -4.67
N MET A 239 2.63 3.97 -3.95
CA MET A 239 1.77 2.82 -3.64
C MET A 239 1.16 2.19 -4.89
N SER A 240 0.76 3.01 -5.87
CA SER A 240 0.25 2.55 -7.17
C SER A 240 1.25 1.65 -7.88
N LEU A 241 2.46 2.15 -8.07
CA LEU A 241 3.52 1.41 -8.75
C LEU A 241 3.92 0.15 -7.99
N GLN A 242 3.96 0.23 -6.65
CA GLN A 242 4.30 -0.91 -5.82
C GLN A 242 3.23 -2.00 -5.83
N THR A 243 1.95 -1.62 -5.82
CA THR A 243 0.82 -2.56 -5.95
C THR A 243 0.83 -3.21 -7.34
N TRP A 244 1.12 -2.45 -8.39
CA TRP A 244 1.32 -3.01 -9.72
C TRP A 244 2.48 -4.01 -9.77
N ASN A 245 3.63 -3.66 -9.20
CA ASN A 245 4.78 -4.56 -9.10
C ASN A 245 4.43 -5.86 -8.34
N CYS A 246 3.56 -5.78 -7.33
CA CYS A 246 3.08 -6.95 -6.60
C CYS A 246 2.22 -7.87 -7.49
N ILE A 247 1.30 -7.30 -8.28
CA ILE A 247 0.50 -8.05 -9.27
C ILE A 247 1.41 -8.72 -10.31
N ARG A 248 2.39 -8.00 -10.85
CA ARG A 248 3.33 -8.52 -11.84
C ARG A 248 4.28 -9.59 -11.26
N SER A 249 4.58 -9.50 -9.96
CA SER A 249 5.33 -10.54 -9.24
C SER A 249 4.52 -11.82 -9.08
N LEU A 250 3.20 -11.70 -8.96
CA LEU A 250 2.30 -12.83 -8.97
C LEU A 250 2.23 -13.47 -10.36
N ASP A 251 2.15 -12.65 -11.44
CA ASP A 251 2.22 -13.12 -12.83
C ASP A 251 3.55 -13.89 -13.09
N PHE A 252 4.66 -13.40 -12.53
CA PHE A 252 5.95 -14.08 -12.63
C PHE A 252 5.93 -15.45 -11.95
N LEU A 253 5.40 -15.55 -10.73
CA LEU A 253 5.32 -16.84 -10.01
C LEU A 253 4.43 -17.83 -10.76
N GLU A 254 3.26 -17.40 -11.21
CA GLU A 254 2.30 -18.22 -11.95
C GLU A 254 2.88 -18.78 -13.25
N ALA A 255 3.80 -18.04 -13.89
CA ALA A 255 4.46 -18.48 -15.12
C ALA A 255 5.60 -19.50 -14.92
N LEU A 256 6.02 -19.76 -13.67
CA LEU A 256 7.10 -20.70 -13.40
C LEU A 256 6.62 -22.16 -13.57
N PRO A 257 7.39 -23.02 -14.26
CA PRO A 257 6.97 -24.40 -14.56
C PRO A 257 6.86 -25.32 -13.34
N ASP A 258 7.48 -24.93 -12.23
CA ASP A 258 7.50 -25.67 -10.96
C ASP A 258 6.48 -25.13 -9.94
N VAL A 259 5.64 -24.16 -10.34
CA VAL A 259 4.56 -23.58 -9.52
C VAL A 259 3.21 -24.08 -9.98
N ASP A 260 2.40 -24.51 -9.02
CA ASP A 260 0.96 -24.76 -9.19
C ASP A 260 0.19 -23.44 -9.03
N PRO A 261 -0.40 -22.88 -10.09
CA PRO A 261 -1.09 -21.59 -10.04
C PRO A 261 -2.30 -21.58 -9.09
N GLU A 262 -2.90 -22.74 -8.82
CA GLU A 262 -4.02 -22.87 -7.89
C GLU A 262 -3.56 -22.94 -6.41
N ARG A 263 -2.26 -22.82 -6.13
CA ARG A 263 -1.68 -22.96 -4.80
C ARG A 263 -0.67 -21.87 -4.47
N ILE A 264 -1.00 -20.62 -4.80
CA ILE A 264 -0.16 -19.47 -4.51
C ILE A 264 -0.71 -18.72 -3.29
N ALA A 265 0.14 -18.50 -2.29
CA ALA A 265 -0.18 -17.69 -1.11
C ALA A 265 0.63 -16.37 -1.12
N VAL A 266 0.21 -15.42 -0.29
CA VAL A 266 0.91 -14.14 -0.12
C VAL A 266 1.14 -13.83 1.36
N THR A 267 2.37 -13.41 1.72
CA THR A 267 2.70 -13.01 3.09
C THR A 267 3.74 -11.90 3.13
N GLY A 268 3.47 -10.86 3.92
CA GLY A 268 4.40 -9.76 4.11
C GLY A 268 4.20 -9.04 5.44
N GLY A 269 5.27 -8.42 5.93
CA GLY A 269 5.23 -7.66 7.18
C GLY A 269 5.34 -6.16 6.96
N SER A 270 4.73 -5.33 7.82
CA SER A 270 4.73 -3.87 7.73
C SER A 270 4.25 -3.38 6.35
N GLY A 271 5.01 -2.59 5.61
CA GLY A 271 4.67 -2.22 4.21
C GLY A 271 4.40 -3.42 3.30
N GLY A 272 5.06 -4.56 3.52
CA GLY A 272 4.73 -5.83 2.86
C GLY A 272 3.37 -6.40 3.29
N GLY A 273 2.96 -6.14 4.52
CA GLY A 273 1.61 -6.44 5.01
C GLY A 273 0.55 -5.60 4.29
N THR A 274 0.82 -4.32 4.05
CA THR A 274 -0.03 -3.47 3.20
C THR A 274 -0.19 -4.06 1.81
N GLN A 275 0.92 -4.47 1.17
CA GLN A 275 0.86 -5.08 -0.17
C GLN A 275 0.11 -6.43 -0.15
N THR A 276 0.24 -7.21 0.92
CA THR A 276 -0.53 -8.44 1.12
C THR A 276 -2.03 -8.16 1.19
N ILE A 277 -2.44 -7.16 1.95
CA ILE A 277 -3.85 -6.72 2.07
C ILE A 277 -4.37 -6.26 0.71
N LEU A 278 -3.64 -5.37 0.02
CA LEU A 278 -4.12 -4.79 -1.24
C LEU A 278 -4.16 -5.81 -2.37
N LEU A 279 -3.12 -6.64 -2.50
CA LEU A 279 -3.14 -7.72 -3.49
C LEU A 279 -4.34 -8.64 -3.23
N GLY A 280 -4.53 -9.08 -1.99
CA GLY A 280 -5.66 -9.93 -1.61
C GLY A 280 -7.03 -9.29 -1.85
N ALA A 281 -7.11 -7.96 -1.79
CA ALA A 281 -8.36 -7.23 -2.03
C ALA A 281 -8.76 -7.16 -3.52
N ILE A 282 -7.79 -7.17 -4.45
CA ILE A 282 -8.03 -6.88 -5.88
C ILE A 282 -7.60 -8.00 -6.83
N ASP A 283 -7.01 -9.08 -6.32
CA ASP A 283 -6.56 -10.22 -7.11
C ASP A 283 -7.03 -11.52 -6.44
N ASP A 284 -7.74 -12.33 -7.20
CA ASP A 284 -8.36 -13.55 -6.68
C ASP A 284 -7.43 -14.78 -6.71
N ARG A 285 -6.27 -14.68 -7.32
CA ARG A 285 -5.30 -15.80 -7.45
C ARG A 285 -4.67 -16.25 -6.13
N PRO A 286 -4.34 -15.38 -5.15
CA PRO A 286 -3.85 -15.87 -3.87
C PRO A 286 -4.93 -16.66 -3.12
N VAL A 287 -4.62 -17.93 -2.79
CA VAL A 287 -5.55 -18.82 -2.08
C VAL A 287 -5.47 -18.67 -0.55
N ALA A 288 -4.40 -18.08 -0.04
CA ALA A 288 -4.21 -17.78 1.38
C ALA A 288 -3.40 -16.49 1.55
N ALA A 289 -3.67 -15.73 2.62
CA ALA A 289 -2.96 -14.50 2.93
C ALA A 289 -2.49 -14.45 4.39
N TYR A 290 -1.30 -13.88 4.61
CA TYR A 290 -0.79 -13.65 5.96
C TYR A 290 -0.15 -12.26 6.08
N PRO A 291 -0.96 -11.17 6.22
CA PRO A 291 -0.45 -9.83 6.45
C PRO A 291 0.03 -9.64 7.89
N ASN A 292 1.34 -9.45 8.07
CA ASN A 292 1.97 -9.27 9.36
C ASN A 292 2.09 -7.79 9.76
N GLY A 293 1.70 -7.44 10.99
CA GLY A 293 1.98 -6.13 11.60
C GLY A 293 1.37 -4.94 10.85
N MET A 294 0.29 -5.14 10.08
CA MET A 294 -0.37 -4.07 9.33
C MET A 294 -1.89 -4.10 9.44
N VAL A 295 -2.52 -5.24 9.69
CA VAL A 295 -3.94 -5.25 10.02
C VAL A 295 -4.09 -4.65 11.40
N SER A 296 -4.68 -3.47 11.48
CA SER A 296 -4.75 -2.69 12.71
C SER A 296 -6.02 -1.86 12.76
N THR A 297 -6.58 -1.74 13.94
CA THR A 297 -7.73 -0.86 14.21
C THR A 297 -7.33 0.60 14.40
N SER A 298 -6.03 0.91 14.47
CA SER A 298 -5.53 2.26 14.73
C SER A 298 -4.61 2.75 13.61
N MET A 299 -3.39 2.30 13.55
CA MET A 299 -2.40 2.74 12.57
C MET A 299 -2.79 2.31 11.15
N GLN A 300 -2.86 3.27 10.24
CA GLN A 300 -3.34 3.06 8.87
C GLN A 300 -2.25 3.22 7.80
N GLY A 301 -1.00 3.00 8.19
CA GLY A 301 0.17 3.19 7.35
C GLY A 301 0.88 4.51 7.63
N GLY A 302 2.19 4.47 7.74
CA GLY A 302 3.04 5.60 8.11
C GLY A 302 3.94 6.13 6.98
N CYS A 303 3.79 5.60 5.76
CA CYS A 303 4.67 5.90 4.64
C CYS A 303 3.88 6.05 3.33
N THR A 304 4.46 6.72 2.33
CA THR A 304 3.90 6.84 0.97
C THR A 304 3.72 5.50 0.27
N CYS A 305 4.54 4.51 0.61
CA CYS A 305 4.40 3.15 0.08
C CYS A 305 3.24 2.35 0.73
N GLU A 306 2.58 2.93 1.71
CA GLU A 306 1.48 2.34 2.47
C GLU A 306 0.19 3.16 2.35
N ASN A 307 0.25 4.31 1.68
CA ASN A 307 -0.86 5.24 1.56
C ASN A 307 -0.97 5.84 0.15
N CYS A 308 -2.20 6.09 -0.24
CA CYS A 308 -2.54 6.92 -1.40
C CYS A 308 -3.87 7.61 -1.16
N SER A 309 -4.15 8.63 -1.97
CA SER A 309 -5.40 9.39 -1.89
C SER A 309 -6.62 8.49 -2.07
N LEU A 310 -7.70 8.78 -1.37
CA LEU A 310 -9.00 8.12 -1.39
C LEU A 310 -9.04 6.71 -0.77
N LEU A 311 -7.92 6.03 -0.57
CA LEU A 311 -7.88 4.62 -0.15
C LEU A 311 -8.65 4.37 1.15
N ARG A 312 -8.50 5.26 2.15
CA ARG A 312 -9.04 5.06 3.50
C ARG A 312 -10.16 6.03 3.88
N VAL A 313 -10.85 6.58 2.89
CA VAL A 313 -12.06 7.39 3.15
C VAL A 313 -13.20 6.48 3.56
N GLY A 314 -13.64 6.57 4.83
CA GLY A 314 -14.72 5.74 5.38
C GLY A 314 -14.40 4.24 5.46
N THR A 315 -13.12 3.88 5.58
CA THR A 315 -12.65 2.51 5.76
C THR A 315 -11.32 2.49 6.52
N GLY A 316 -10.84 1.31 6.88
CA GLY A 316 -9.56 1.09 7.55
C GLY A 316 -8.94 -0.25 7.19
N ASN A 317 -7.74 -0.51 7.71
CA ASN A 317 -6.98 -1.71 7.36
C ASN A 317 -7.70 -3.03 7.71
N VAL A 318 -8.54 -3.05 8.73
CA VAL A 318 -9.33 -4.25 9.08
C VAL A 318 -10.34 -4.56 7.98
N GLU A 319 -11.09 -3.55 7.51
CA GLU A 319 -12.07 -3.74 6.44
C GLU A 319 -11.38 -4.03 5.09
N LEU A 320 -10.22 -3.41 4.81
CA LEU A 320 -9.44 -3.73 3.62
C LEU A 320 -8.93 -5.19 3.65
N ALA A 321 -8.49 -5.69 4.81
CA ALA A 321 -8.13 -7.09 4.98
C ALA A 321 -9.35 -8.02 4.85
N ALA A 322 -10.52 -7.57 5.28
CA ALA A 322 -11.78 -8.32 5.13
C ALA A 322 -12.13 -8.60 3.67
N LEU A 323 -11.66 -7.81 2.70
CA LEU A 323 -11.88 -8.04 1.27
C LEU A 323 -11.30 -9.38 0.78
N PHE A 324 -10.41 -10.00 1.54
CA PHE A 324 -9.90 -11.35 1.24
C PHE A 324 -10.91 -12.45 1.53
N ALA A 325 -11.90 -12.21 2.41
CA ALA A 325 -12.92 -13.20 2.73
C ALA A 325 -13.73 -13.63 1.49
N PRO A 326 -14.11 -14.91 1.34
CA PRO A 326 -14.04 -15.97 2.36
C PRO A 326 -12.74 -16.79 2.35
N ARG A 327 -11.72 -16.40 1.57
CA ARG A 327 -10.44 -17.13 1.47
C ARG A 327 -9.69 -17.13 2.81
N PRO A 328 -8.95 -18.19 3.14
CA PRO A 328 -8.21 -18.28 4.40
C PRO A 328 -7.19 -17.18 4.59
N GLN A 329 -7.25 -16.49 5.74
CA GLN A 329 -6.22 -15.54 6.14
C GLN A 329 -5.89 -15.62 7.63
N ALA A 330 -4.64 -15.34 7.95
CA ALA A 330 -4.22 -15.15 9.33
C ALA A 330 -3.37 -13.87 9.44
N MET A 331 -3.25 -13.33 10.65
CA MET A 331 -2.50 -12.11 10.92
C MET A 331 -1.82 -12.16 12.27
N THR A 332 -1.00 -11.18 12.59
CA THR A 332 -0.35 -11.07 13.91
C THR A 332 -0.86 -9.87 14.69
N ALA A 333 -0.99 -10.05 16.00
CA ALA A 333 -1.13 -9.00 16.98
C ALA A 333 0.06 -9.03 17.94
N VAL A 334 0.75 -7.91 18.11
CA VAL A 334 1.90 -7.75 19.01
C VAL A 334 1.73 -6.47 19.84
N ASN A 335 2.61 -6.25 20.79
CA ASN A 335 2.56 -5.05 21.62
C ASN A 335 3.05 -3.78 20.88
N ASP A 336 2.41 -3.50 19.76
CA ASP A 336 2.61 -2.29 18.95
C ASP A 336 1.25 -1.68 18.56
N TRP A 337 1.14 -1.10 17.37
CA TRP A 337 -0.12 -0.59 16.82
C TRP A 337 -1.16 -1.68 16.50
N THR A 338 -0.78 -2.96 16.50
CA THR A 338 -1.67 -4.10 16.30
C THR A 338 -2.25 -4.68 17.60
N LYS A 339 -1.83 -4.20 18.77
CA LYS A 339 -2.22 -4.72 20.09
C LYS A 339 -3.73 -4.82 20.33
N ALA A 340 -4.50 -3.95 19.72
CA ALA A 340 -5.97 -3.95 19.87
C ALA A 340 -6.66 -4.94 18.91
N MET A 341 -5.94 -5.67 18.06
CA MET A 341 -6.55 -6.61 17.13
C MET A 341 -7.31 -7.72 17.84
N MET A 342 -6.74 -8.33 18.89
CA MET A 342 -7.39 -9.42 19.62
C MET A 342 -8.73 -9.03 20.24
N THR A 343 -8.86 -7.78 20.67
CA THR A 343 -10.05 -7.28 21.42
C THR A 343 -11.04 -6.51 20.53
N LYS A 344 -10.64 -6.09 19.32
CA LYS A 344 -11.45 -5.25 18.41
C LYS A 344 -11.48 -5.81 17.00
N GLY A 345 -10.45 -5.60 16.19
CA GLY A 345 -10.47 -5.91 14.77
C GLY A 345 -10.63 -7.39 14.42
N PHE A 346 -10.03 -8.29 15.19
CA PHE A 346 -10.19 -9.72 14.96
C PHE A 346 -11.61 -10.24 15.25
N PRO A 347 -12.29 -9.83 16.35
CA PRO A 347 -13.72 -10.12 16.52
C PRO A 347 -14.59 -9.63 15.36
N GLU A 348 -14.30 -8.46 14.78
CA GLU A 348 -15.02 -7.94 13.60
C GLU A 348 -14.81 -8.86 12.37
N LEU A 349 -13.56 -9.26 12.09
CA LEU A 349 -13.26 -10.22 11.02
C LEU A 349 -13.90 -11.60 11.27
N LYS A 350 -13.82 -12.10 12.49
CA LYS A 350 -14.45 -13.38 12.88
C LYS A 350 -15.95 -13.37 12.66
N GLN A 351 -16.60 -12.25 12.95
CA GLN A 351 -18.02 -12.07 12.70
C GLN A 351 -18.35 -12.16 11.21
N LEU A 352 -17.54 -11.50 10.36
CA LEU A 352 -17.70 -11.58 8.90
C LEU A 352 -17.54 -13.02 8.40
N TYR A 353 -16.44 -13.69 8.76
CA TYR A 353 -16.18 -15.07 8.33
C TYR A 353 -17.26 -16.04 8.84
N SER A 354 -17.80 -15.81 10.02
CA SER A 354 -18.94 -16.58 10.55
C SER A 354 -20.19 -16.35 9.71
N MET A 355 -20.49 -15.11 9.33
CA MET A 355 -21.62 -14.78 8.46
C MET A 355 -21.48 -15.43 7.07
N LEU A 356 -20.25 -15.56 6.58
CA LEU A 356 -19.95 -16.18 5.30
C LEU A 356 -19.96 -17.72 5.36
N GLY A 357 -20.05 -18.32 6.57
CA GLY A 357 -20.10 -19.76 6.79
C GLY A 357 -18.75 -20.45 6.92
N VAL A 358 -17.66 -19.70 7.06
CA VAL A 358 -16.27 -20.20 7.13
C VAL A 358 -15.53 -19.63 8.35
N PRO A 359 -16.04 -19.77 9.58
CA PRO A 359 -15.46 -19.15 10.77
C PRO A 359 -14.06 -19.66 11.13
N GLY A 360 -13.64 -20.81 10.57
CA GLY A 360 -12.31 -21.39 10.76
C GLY A 360 -11.23 -20.79 9.86
N ASP A 361 -11.62 -20.06 8.82
CA ASP A 361 -10.70 -19.57 7.78
C ASP A 361 -10.10 -18.18 8.10
N VAL A 362 -10.31 -17.67 9.31
CA VAL A 362 -9.64 -16.47 9.79
C VAL A 362 -9.03 -16.69 11.16
N ASP A 363 -7.76 -16.26 11.32
CA ASP A 363 -7.04 -16.37 12.59
C ASP A 363 -6.19 -15.14 12.88
N CYS A 364 -5.91 -14.89 14.16
CA CYS A 364 -5.01 -13.85 14.61
C CYS A 364 -4.09 -14.41 15.70
N VAL A 365 -2.80 -14.47 15.40
CA VAL A 365 -1.79 -14.97 16.32
C VAL A 365 -1.29 -13.85 17.21
N GLU A 366 -1.54 -13.93 18.51
CA GLU A 366 -0.95 -13.02 19.47
C GLU A 366 0.49 -13.45 19.77
N MET A 367 1.42 -12.52 19.57
CA MET A 367 2.83 -12.74 19.89
C MET A 367 3.21 -11.80 21.03
N LEU A 368 3.76 -12.34 22.10
CA LEU A 368 4.16 -11.63 23.32
C LEU A 368 5.45 -10.84 23.13
#